data_7f1fe3befe759ad8afde065e97613aba
#
_entry.id   7f1fe3befe759ad8afde065e97613aba
#
_cell.length_a   1.000
_cell.length_b   1.000
_cell.length_c   1.000
_cell.angle_alpha   90.00
_cell.angle_beta   90.00
_cell.angle_gamma   90.00
#
_symmetry.space_group_name_H-M   'P 1'
#
loop_
_entity.id
_entity.type
_entity.pdbx_description
1 polymer ?
#
loop_
_entity_poly.entity_id
_entity_poly.type
_entity_poly.pdbx_seq_one_letter_code
_entity_poly.pdbx_strand_id
1 'polypeptide(L)'
;MNKNILAAAVAAAALVVTACATTPFDSAVATAKLEPTKGSTTTGTVTFAQRMGKVFVTAEVSGLAPGEHGFHMHEKGDCSSGDGMSTGGHWNPDATPHGPQSGAHHAGDMPSLVADAGGNAKATFSLDGVTVAAGPKSVVGRGLIVHKDPDDYATQPTGNAGARVACAVIQAK
;
A
#
# COMPACT_ATOMS: atom_id res chain seq x y z
N MET A 1 -31.79 -36.85 -73.39
CA MET A 1 -31.42 -35.46 -73.02
C MET A 1 -31.27 -35.39 -71.52
N ASN A 2 -30.03 -35.58 -70.98
CA ASN A 2 -29.74 -35.58 -69.52
C ASN A 2 -29.10 -34.23 -69.17
N LYS A 3 -29.78 -33.51 -68.32
CA LYS A 3 -29.22 -32.25 -67.75
C LYS A 3 -28.58 -32.56 -66.39
N ASN A 4 -27.26 -32.56 -66.35
CA ASN A 4 -26.49 -32.63 -65.10
C ASN A 4 -26.50 -31.28 -64.46
N ILE A 5 -27.09 -31.19 -63.27
CA ILE A 5 -27.00 -29.99 -62.38
C ILE A 5 -25.84 -30.20 -61.42
N LEU A 6 -24.77 -29.45 -61.63
CA LEU A 6 -23.65 -29.34 -60.65
C LEU A 6 -24.12 -28.48 -59.49
N ALA A 7 -24.20 -29.03 -58.30
CA ALA A 7 -24.37 -28.25 -57.06
C ALA A 7 -22.99 -27.83 -56.51
N ALA A 8 -22.73 -26.55 -56.54
CA ALA A 8 -21.52 -25.99 -55.92
C ALA A 8 -21.76 -25.83 -54.41
N ALA A 9 -21.02 -26.56 -53.60
CA ALA A 9 -21.00 -26.39 -52.16
C ALA A 9 -20.09 -25.22 -51.77
N VAL A 10 -20.68 -24.17 -51.26
CA VAL A 10 -19.94 -23.02 -50.67
C VAL A 10 -19.59 -23.39 -49.21
N ALA A 11 -18.32 -23.65 -48.96
CA ALA A 11 -17.82 -23.82 -47.60
C ALA A 11 -17.60 -22.44 -46.94
N ALA A 12 -18.44 -22.09 -45.97
CA ALA A 12 -18.26 -20.92 -45.15
C ALA A 12 -17.20 -21.18 -44.08
N ALA A 13 -16.02 -20.62 -44.24
CA ALA A 13 -14.98 -20.62 -43.21
C ALA A 13 -15.35 -19.61 -42.10
N ALA A 14 -15.73 -20.10 -40.92
CA ALA A 14 -15.94 -19.26 -39.76
C ALA A 14 -14.58 -18.87 -39.19
N LEU A 15 -14.23 -17.58 -39.30
CA LEU A 15 -13.09 -17.00 -38.57
C LEU A 15 -13.45 -16.93 -37.10
N VAL A 16 -12.83 -17.76 -36.26
CA VAL A 16 -12.85 -17.63 -34.80
C VAL A 16 -11.88 -16.52 -34.45
N VAL A 17 -12.41 -15.32 -34.20
CA VAL A 17 -11.64 -14.22 -33.62
C VAL A 17 -11.45 -14.53 -32.13
N THR A 18 -10.29 -15.07 -31.78
CA THR A 18 -9.89 -15.22 -30.38
C THR A 18 -9.62 -13.81 -29.83
N ALA A 19 -10.59 -13.24 -29.16
CA ALA A 19 -10.38 -12.01 -28.42
C ALA A 19 -9.36 -12.31 -27.30
N CYS A 20 -8.12 -11.82 -27.45
CA CYS A 20 -7.20 -11.71 -26.34
C CYS A 20 -7.86 -10.80 -25.31
N ALA A 21 -8.46 -11.40 -24.27
CA ALA A 21 -8.87 -10.66 -23.09
C ALA A 21 -7.59 -10.12 -22.46
N THR A 22 -7.25 -8.86 -22.75
CA THR A 22 -6.30 -8.10 -21.94
C THR A 22 -6.93 -8.01 -20.56
N THR A 23 -6.42 -8.78 -19.60
CA THR A 23 -6.74 -8.58 -18.20
C THR A 23 -6.48 -7.10 -17.90
N PRO A 24 -7.45 -6.34 -17.38
CA PRO A 24 -7.19 -4.97 -16.99
C PRO A 24 -6.02 -5.00 -16.01
N PHE A 25 -5.00 -4.22 -16.28
CA PHE A 25 -3.89 -4.02 -15.32
C PHE A 25 -4.51 -3.77 -13.97
N ASP A 26 -4.10 -4.58 -12.98
CA ASP A 26 -4.60 -4.56 -11.63
C ASP A 26 -4.49 -3.13 -11.08
N SER A 27 -5.58 -2.38 -11.12
CA SER A 27 -5.65 -0.96 -10.77
C SER A 27 -6.35 -0.74 -9.44
N ALA A 28 -6.40 -1.78 -8.59
CA ALA A 28 -6.92 -1.63 -7.25
C ALA A 28 -6.14 -0.54 -6.50
N VAL A 29 -6.84 0.44 -5.98
CA VAL A 29 -6.27 1.58 -5.27
C VAL A 29 -6.88 1.65 -3.88
N ALA A 30 -6.02 1.90 -2.89
CA ALA A 30 -6.44 2.27 -1.55
C ALA A 30 -5.81 3.61 -1.16
N THR A 31 -6.43 4.33 -0.26
CA THR A 31 -5.97 5.62 0.22
C THR A 31 -6.03 5.69 1.74
N ALA A 32 -5.16 6.52 2.31
CA ALA A 32 -5.19 6.86 3.72
C ALA A 32 -5.03 8.37 3.87
N LYS A 33 -5.98 9.02 4.55
CA LYS A 33 -5.90 10.42 4.92
C LYS A 33 -5.35 10.50 6.34
N LEU A 34 -4.10 10.92 6.46
CA LEU A 34 -3.43 11.09 7.75
C LEU A 34 -4.01 12.30 8.49
N GLU A 35 -4.52 12.04 9.67
CA GLU A 35 -4.99 13.04 10.61
C GLU A 35 -4.00 13.16 11.77
N PRO A 36 -3.80 14.37 12.33
CA PRO A 36 -2.86 14.58 13.42
C PRO A 36 -3.32 13.85 14.69
N THR A 37 -2.38 13.25 15.40
CA THR A 37 -2.62 12.78 16.76
C THR A 37 -2.63 13.95 17.74
N LYS A 38 -3.04 13.69 18.98
CA LYS A 38 -3.09 14.72 20.04
C LYS A 38 -1.75 15.41 20.22
N GLY A 39 -1.73 16.73 20.05
CA GLY A 39 -0.53 17.56 20.17
C GLY A 39 0.34 17.62 18.92
N SER A 40 -0.09 17.04 17.82
CA SER A 40 0.58 17.10 16.52
C SER A 40 -0.17 18.00 15.54
N THR A 41 0.51 18.40 14.45
CA THR A 41 -0.05 19.12 13.30
C THR A 41 0.16 18.34 11.99
N THR A 42 0.70 17.13 12.09
CA THR A 42 1.06 16.32 10.92
C THR A 42 -0.17 15.81 10.19
N THR A 43 -0.26 16.13 8.91
CA THR A 43 -1.35 15.68 8.01
C THR A 43 -0.78 15.16 6.72
N GLY A 44 -1.57 14.43 5.94
CA GLY A 44 -1.10 13.96 4.65
C GLY A 44 -2.08 13.05 3.94
N THR A 45 -1.67 12.63 2.75
CA THR A 45 -2.38 11.62 1.96
C THR A 45 -1.40 10.57 1.47
N VAL A 46 -1.79 9.31 1.60
CA VAL A 46 -1.02 8.19 1.11
C VAL A 46 -1.89 7.35 0.17
N THR A 47 -1.36 7.02 -0.98
CA THR A 47 -2.02 6.18 -1.98
C THR A 47 -1.26 4.88 -2.14
N PHE A 48 -2.00 3.78 -2.19
CA PHE A 48 -1.52 2.42 -2.43
C PHE A 48 -2.12 1.92 -3.74
N ALA A 49 -1.30 1.68 -4.74
CA ALA A 49 -1.76 1.22 -6.06
C ALA A 49 -1.17 -0.15 -6.39
N GLN A 50 -2.04 -1.15 -6.59
CA GLN A 50 -1.62 -2.49 -7.00
C GLN A 50 -1.24 -2.48 -8.48
N ARG A 51 -0.01 -2.90 -8.79
CA ARG A 51 0.47 -3.05 -10.16
C ARG A 51 1.51 -4.17 -10.24
N MET A 52 1.39 -5.05 -11.22
CA MET A 52 2.38 -6.10 -11.50
C MET A 52 2.80 -6.92 -10.25
N GLY A 53 1.82 -7.26 -9.40
CA GLY A 53 2.07 -8.03 -8.18
C GLY A 53 2.67 -7.27 -7.01
N LYS A 54 2.94 -5.96 -7.15
CA LYS A 54 3.47 -5.09 -6.08
C LYS A 54 2.46 -4.02 -5.69
N VAL A 55 2.60 -3.47 -4.50
CA VAL A 55 1.88 -2.27 -4.05
C VAL A 55 2.81 -1.08 -4.12
N PHE A 56 2.50 -0.13 -5.00
CA PHE A 56 3.20 1.14 -5.11
C PHE A 56 2.60 2.13 -4.13
N VAL A 57 3.44 2.69 -3.28
CA VAL A 57 3.05 3.67 -2.27
C VAL A 57 3.51 5.05 -2.71
N THR A 58 2.62 6.02 -2.65
CA THR A 58 2.94 7.45 -2.81
C THR A 58 2.43 8.17 -1.58
N ALA A 59 3.35 8.80 -0.85
CA ALA A 59 3.06 9.56 0.37
C ALA A 59 3.37 11.04 0.16
N GLU A 60 2.45 11.90 0.57
CA GLU A 60 2.63 13.34 0.70
C GLU A 60 2.18 13.75 2.11
N VAL A 61 3.14 14.19 2.92
CA VAL A 61 2.94 14.49 4.34
C VAL A 61 3.49 15.87 4.66
N SER A 62 2.83 16.60 5.53
CA SER A 62 3.24 17.94 5.98
C SER A 62 3.07 18.09 7.49
N GLY A 63 3.70 19.10 8.07
CA GLY A 63 3.66 19.39 9.52
C GLY A 63 4.59 18.50 10.34
N LEU A 64 5.62 17.93 9.71
CA LEU A 64 6.69 17.16 10.36
C LEU A 64 7.82 18.08 10.85
N ALA A 65 8.61 17.64 11.81
CA ALA A 65 9.93 18.22 12.04
C ALA A 65 10.84 17.90 10.84
N PRO A 66 11.83 18.74 10.49
CA PRO A 66 12.81 18.36 9.49
C PRO A 66 13.60 17.11 9.90
N GLY A 67 13.83 16.19 8.96
CA GLY A 67 14.56 14.95 9.17
C GLY A 67 13.78 13.68 8.89
N GLU A 68 14.26 12.57 9.40
CA GLU A 68 13.65 11.25 9.16
C GLU A 68 12.57 10.94 10.19
N HIS A 69 11.53 10.22 9.72
CA HIS A 69 10.38 9.80 10.51
C HIS A 69 10.02 8.36 10.20
N GLY A 70 9.88 7.52 11.22
CA GLY A 70 9.37 6.17 11.06
C GLY A 70 7.98 6.18 10.41
N PHE A 71 7.74 5.24 9.51
CA PHE A 71 6.50 5.17 8.74
C PHE A 71 6.07 3.70 8.59
N HIS A 72 4.94 3.35 9.23
CA HIS A 72 4.56 1.95 9.36
C HIS A 72 3.06 1.70 9.18
N MET A 73 2.72 0.54 8.63
CA MET A 73 1.38 -0.01 8.75
C MET A 73 1.25 -0.78 10.07
N HIS A 74 0.18 -0.54 10.79
CA HIS A 74 -0.16 -1.16 12.07
C HIS A 74 -1.29 -2.17 11.94
N GLU A 75 -1.42 -3.06 12.91
CA GLU A 75 -2.32 -4.22 12.89
C GLU A 75 -3.79 -3.83 12.70
N LYS A 76 -4.24 -2.76 13.37
CA LYS A 76 -5.65 -2.37 13.46
C LYS A 76 -5.90 -1.04 12.78
N GLY A 77 -6.92 -0.97 11.94
CA GLY A 77 -7.43 0.29 11.38
C GLY A 77 -8.28 1.05 12.40
N ASP A 78 -7.65 1.48 13.49
CA ASP A 78 -8.34 2.17 14.57
C ASP A 78 -7.49 3.34 15.09
N CYS A 79 -7.94 4.57 14.83
CA CYS A 79 -7.30 5.81 15.31
C CYS A 79 -8.08 6.44 16.47
N SER A 80 -9.01 5.74 17.12
CA SER A 80 -9.95 6.31 18.08
C SER A 80 -9.31 6.79 19.39
N SER A 81 -8.12 6.26 19.76
CA SER A 81 -7.42 6.67 20.98
C SER A 81 -6.89 8.10 20.94
N GLY A 82 -6.86 8.73 19.78
CA GLY A 82 -6.37 10.08 19.58
C GLY A 82 -4.84 10.24 19.65
N ASP A 83 -4.12 9.26 20.16
CA ASP A 83 -2.66 9.18 20.18
C ASP A 83 -2.11 8.11 19.22
N GLY A 84 -3.00 7.46 18.49
CA GLY A 84 -2.70 6.39 17.55
C GLY A 84 -2.44 5.02 18.19
N MET A 85 -2.46 4.89 19.51
CA MET A 85 -2.13 3.63 20.20
C MET A 85 -3.16 2.52 19.96
N SER A 86 -4.42 2.86 19.63
CA SER A 86 -5.47 1.90 19.28
C SER A 86 -5.15 1.07 18.03
N THR A 87 -4.23 1.51 17.17
CA THR A 87 -3.78 0.75 16.00
C THR A 87 -2.96 -0.51 16.35
N GLY A 88 -2.51 -0.66 17.60
CA GLY A 88 -1.68 -1.78 18.04
C GLY A 88 -0.21 -1.65 17.62
N GLY A 89 0.48 -2.77 17.43
CA GLY A 89 1.85 -2.87 16.95
C GLY A 89 1.95 -2.81 15.42
N HIS A 90 3.17 -2.99 14.90
CA HIS A 90 3.39 -3.11 13.45
C HIS A 90 2.64 -4.33 12.91
N TRP A 91 2.10 -4.20 11.71
CA TRP A 91 1.43 -5.31 11.04
C TRP A 91 2.44 -6.36 10.61
N ASN A 92 2.40 -7.52 11.28
CA ASN A 92 3.36 -8.61 11.12
C ASN A 92 2.66 -9.97 10.95
N PRO A 93 2.02 -10.25 9.82
CA PRO A 93 1.32 -11.50 9.60
C PRO A 93 2.24 -12.73 9.47
N ASP A 94 3.52 -12.51 9.21
CA ASP A 94 4.51 -13.58 8.99
C ASP A 94 5.38 -13.88 10.20
N ALA A 95 5.19 -13.15 11.31
CA ALA A 95 5.99 -13.28 12.53
C ALA A 95 7.51 -13.14 12.28
N THR A 96 7.89 -12.24 11.38
CA THR A 96 9.28 -11.88 11.08
C THR A 96 9.80 -10.83 12.08
N PRO A 97 11.11 -10.65 12.25
CA PRO A 97 11.66 -9.53 13.02
C PRO A 97 11.39 -8.20 12.31
N HIS A 98 11.37 -7.10 13.07
CA HIS A 98 11.39 -5.74 12.54
C HIS A 98 12.70 -5.47 11.79
N GLY A 99 12.62 -4.70 10.70
CA GLY A 99 13.83 -4.36 9.94
C GLY A 99 13.56 -3.61 8.63
N PRO A 100 14.64 -3.30 7.89
CA PRO A 100 14.55 -2.59 6.63
C PRO A 100 14.02 -3.48 5.50
N GLN A 101 13.45 -2.87 4.46
CA GLN A 101 12.90 -3.56 3.27
C GLN A 101 13.95 -4.43 2.53
N SER A 102 15.23 -4.21 2.75
CA SER A 102 16.33 -4.99 2.15
C SER A 102 16.62 -6.30 2.88
N GLY A 103 16.02 -6.53 4.05
CA GLY A 103 16.23 -7.71 4.91
C GLY A 103 14.93 -8.33 5.39
N ALA A 104 15.02 -9.12 6.46
CA ALA A 104 13.82 -9.58 7.16
C ALA A 104 13.13 -8.37 7.81
N HIS A 105 11.82 -8.25 7.61
CA HIS A 105 11.03 -7.12 8.09
C HIS A 105 9.55 -7.53 8.26
N HIS A 106 8.79 -6.75 9.02
CA HIS A 106 7.34 -6.89 9.07
C HIS A 106 6.70 -6.48 7.73
N ALA A 107 5.56 -7.03 7.41
CA ALA A 107 4.79 -6.56 6.25
C ALA A 107 4.40 -5.07 6.36
N GLY A 108 4.34 -4.54 7.59
CA GLY A 108 4.04 -3.15 7.89
C GLY A 108 5.24 -2.20 7.92
N ASP A 109 6.47 -2.71 7.89
CA ASP A 109 7.67 -1.86 7.90
C ASP A 109 7.85 -1.22 6.52
N MET A 110 8.04 0.09 6.48
CA MET A 110 8.21 0.85 5.25
C MET A 110 9.45 1.74 5.33
N PRO A 111 9.97 2.23 4.20
CA PRO A 111 11.01 3.24 4.22
C PRO A 111 10.58 4.48 5.01
N SER A 112 11.48 5.04 5.80
CA SER A 112 11.25 6.28 6.54
C SER A 112 10.85 7.42 5.59
N LEU A 113 10.00 8.31 6.08
CA LEU A 113 9.74 9.59 5.42
C LEU A 113 10.88 10.56 5.76
N VAL A 114 11.32 11.33 4.77
CA VAL A 114 12.34 12.37 4.98
C VAL A 114 11.67 13.72 4.75
N ALA A 115 11.51 14.50 5.82
CA ALA A 115 10.92 15.82 5.77
C ALA A 115 11.99 16.89 5.48
N ASP A 116 11.66 17.80 4.56
CA ASP A 116 12.48 18.98 4.26
C ASP A 116 12.46 20.03 5.40
N ALA A 117 13.19 21.13 5.22
CA ALA A 117 13.24 22.23 6.19
C ALA A 117 11.87 22.89 6.43
N GLY A 118 10.92 22.73 5.52
CA GLY A 118 9.54 23.22 5.65
C GLY A 118 8.59 22.21 6.30
N GLY A 119 9.09 21.03 6.70
CA GLY A 119 8.30 19.97 7.30
C GLY A 119 7.46 19.17 6.31
N ASN A 120 7.83 19.16 5.03
CA ASN A 120 7.13 18.41 4.00
C ASN A 120 7.95 17.18 3.59
N ALA A 121 7.30 16.03 3.52
CA ALA A 121 7.88 14.79 3.03
C ALA A 121 7.08 14.27 1.83
N LYS A 122 7.80 13.88 0.75
CA LYS A 122 7.25 13.15 -0.38
C LYS A 122 8.05 11.89 -0.60
N ALA A 123 7.37 10.76 -0.67
CA ALA A 123 8.01 9.47 -0.88
C ALA A 123 7.23 8.64 -1.90
N THR A 124 7.97 7.88 -2.72
CA THR A 124 7.40 6.88 -3.63
C THR A 124 8.29 5.64 -3.59
N PHE A 125 7.70 4.50 -3.30
CA PHE A 125 8.38 3.20 -3.24
C PHE A 125 7.40 2.07 -3.54
N SER A 126 7.89 0.84 -3.64
CA SER A 126 7.05 -0.35 -3.81
C SER A 126 7.23 -1.33 -2.66
N LEU A 127 6.16 -2.01 -2.32
CA LEU A 127 6.12 -3.08 -1.32
C LEU A 127 5.87 -4.42 -2.01
N ASP A 128 6.60 -5.43 -1.60
CA ASP A 128 6.40 -6.82 -2.00
C ASP A 128 5.63 -7.59 -0.91
N GLY A 129 5.01 -8.69 -1.28
CA GLY A 129 4.34 -9.58 -0.32
C GLY A 129 3.04 -9.07 0.29
N VAL A 130 2.56 -7.89 -0.13
CA VAL A 130 1.28 -7.30 0.30
C VAL A 130 0.38 -6.98 -0.90
N THR A 131 -0.90 -6.73 -0.65
CA THR A 131 -1.89 -6.47 -1.72
C THR A 131 -2.93 -5.45 -1.28
N VAL A 132 -3.54 -4.76 -2.26
CA VAL A 132 -4.75 -3.95 -2.04
C VAL A 132 -6.02 -4.81 -2.09
N ALA A 133 -5.99 -5.95 -2.76
CA ALA A 133 -7.12 -6.88 -2.79
C ALA A 133 -7.41 -7.48 -1.40
N ALA A 134 -8.65 -7.91 -1.18
CA ALA A 134 -9.04 -8.56 0.06
C ALA A 134 -8.23 -9.84 0.31
N GLY A 135 -7.85 -10.08 1.56
CA GLY A 135 -7.10 -11.28 1.96
C GLY A 135 -6.18 -11.03 3.15
N PRO A 136 -5.45 -12.05 3.59
CA PRO A 136 -4.61 -11.97 4.79
C PRO A 136 -3.43 -10.99 4.65
N LYS A 137 -3.04 -10.70 3.42
CA LYS A 137 -1.97 -9.74 3.08
C LYS A 137 -2.50 -8.38 2.61
N SER A 138 -3.78 -8.10 2.84
CA SER A 138 -4.39 -6.83 2.44
C SER A 138 -3.89 -5.68 3.32
N VAL A 139 -3.46 -4.58 2.68
CA VAL A 139 -3.16 -3.32 3.34
C VAL A 139 -4.44 -2.59 3.75
N VAL A 140 -5.58 -2.87 3.08
CA VAL A 140 -6.88 -2.27 3.39
C VAL A 140 -7.35 -2.68 4.78
N GLY A 141 -7.82 -1.71 5.55
CA GLY A 141 -8.26 -1.92 6.93
C GLY A 141 -7.12 -1.88 7.96
N ARG A 142 -5.87 -1.63 7.55
CA ARG A 142 -4.74 -1.43 8.46
C ARG A 142 -4.65 0.01 8.93
N GLY A 143 -4.08 0.20 10.13
CA GLY A 143 -3.66 1.51 10.59
C GLY A 143 -2.42 1.97 9.82
N LEU A 144 -2.32 3.25 9.55
CA LEU A 144 -1.12 3.86 8.98
C LEU A 144 -0.64 4.93 9.95
N ILE A 145 0.63 4.82 10.35
CA ILE A 145 1.22 5.69 11.38
C ILE A 145 2.47 6.38 10.80
N VAL A 146 2.58 7.67 11.08
CA VAL A 146 3.84 8.42 10.99
C VAL A 146 4.33 8.67 12.41
N HIS A 147 5.62 8.43 12.64
CA HIS A 147 6.26 8.57 13.93
C HIS A 147 7.03 9.90 14.04
N LYS A 148 7.32 10.27 15.29
CA LYS A 148 8.05 11.49 15.59
C LYS A 148 9.54 11.40 15.25
N ASP A 149 10.14 10.24 15.53
CA ASP A 149 11.58 10.02 15.48
C ASP A 149 11.92 9.05 14.31
N PRO A 150 13.17 8.97 13.88
CA PRO A 150 13.61 8.00 12.90
C PRO A 150 13.36 6.56 13.35
N ASP A 151 13.11 5.67 12.39
CA ASP A 151 13.19 4.24 12.60
C ASP A 151 14.66 3.81 12.55
N ASP A 152 15.15 3.11 13.57
CA ASP A 152 16.52 2.60 13.59
C ASP A 152 16.68 1.24 12.87
N TYR A 153 15.57 0.65 12.41
CA TYR A 153 15.48 -0.64 11.71
C TYR A 153 16.13 -1.83 12.44
N ALA A 154 16.44 -1.69 13.70
CA ALA A 154 17.16 -2.70 14.49
C ALA A 154 16.47 -3.05 15.79
N THR A 155 15.98 -2.04 16.54
CA THR A 155 15.34 -2.24 17.83
C THR A 155 14.01 -2.97 17.68
N GLN A 156 13.91 -4.11 18.34
CA GLN A 156 12.69 -4.93 18.32
C GLN A 156 11.69 -4.45 19.37
N PRO A 157 10.40 -4.49 19.09
CA PRO A 157 9.75 -4.89 17.83
C PRO A 157 9.45 -3.72 16.87
N THR A 158 9.83 -2.48 17.13
CA THR A 158 9.26 -1.30 16.44
C THR A 158 10.26 -0.20 16.09
N GLY A 159 11.58 -0.50 16.06
CA GLY A 159 12.61 0.42 15.57
C GLY A 159 12.78 1.71 16.37
N ASN A 160 12.27 1.77 17.61
CA ASN A 160 12.43 2.92 18.51
C ASN A 160 11.98 4.27 17.91
N ALA A 161 11.01 4.25 17.00
CA ALA A 161 10.57 5.42 16.21
C ALA A 161 9.79 6.49 17.02
N GLY A 162 9.62 6.29 18.31
CA GLY A 162 9.05 7.29 19.22
C GLY A 162 7.53 7.44 19.10
N ALA A 163 7.03 8.62 19.46
CA ALA A 163 5.59 8.92 19.48
C ALA A 163 4.97 8.89 18.09
N ARG A 164 3.66 8.60 18.03
CA ARG A 164 2.86 8.62 16.80
C ARG A 164 2.35 10.04 16.57
N VAL A 165 2.68 10.65 15.46
CA VAL A 165 2.32 12.05 15.16
C VAL A 165 1.18 12.17 14.14
N ALA A 166 0.91 11.12 13.36
CA ALA A 166 -0.28 11.06 12.52
C ALA A 166 -0.80 9.63 12.42
N CYS A 167 -2.12 9.50 12.29
CA CYS A 167 -2.82 8.23 12.17
C CYS A 167 -3.84 8.28 11.03
N ALA A 168 -3.97 7.17 10.31
CA ALA A 168 -5.02 6.95 9.33
C ALA A 168 -5.48 5.49 9.32
N VAL A 169 -6.64 5.25 8.72
CA VAL A 169 -7.07 3.91 8.30
C VAL A 169 -6.96 3.83 6.79
N ILE A 170 -6.31 2.78 6.27
CA ILE A 170 -6.18 2.54 4.84
C ILE A 170 -7.52 2.02 4.32
N GLN A 171 -8.13 2.72 3.37
CA GLN A 171 -9.44 2.43 2.81
C GLN A 171 -9.34 2.12 1.31
N ALA A 172 -10.10 1.14 0.83
CA ALA A 172 -10.26 0.90 -0.60
C ALA A 172 -10.95 2.11 -1.26
N LYS A 173 -10.51 2.45 -2.47
CA LYS A 173 -11.07 3.56 -3.26
C LYS A 173 -12.00 3.02 -4.35
#